data_8f3c6b3f9001516eab7c2fb3b7ab7d1a
#
_entry.id   8f3c6b3f9001516eab7c2fb3b7ab7d1a
#
_cell.length_a   1.000
_cell.length_b   1.000
_cell.length_c   1.000
_cell.angle_alpha   90.00
_cell.angle_beta   90.00
_cell.angle_gamma   90.00
#
_symmetry.space_group_name_H-M   'P 1'
#
loop_
_entity.id
_entity.type
_entity.pdbx_description
1 polymer ?
#
loop_
_entity_poly.entity_id
_entity_poly.type
_entity_poly.pdbx_seq_one_letter_code
_entity_poly.pdbx_strand_id
1 'polypeptide(L)'
;MKKVKNRISGSGIASSAVWRLLWGIQALQELYKEGKIRAIGVSNFYPDRLADMVAFNEIVPQVNQVETNPLHQQIDAQANMVKRNVQMEAWAPFGEGRNHMFSNPVLLAIGEKYGKSVAQVILRWLMQRDIVALAKSTHIERMKENLDIFDFKLSEQDMASISKLDAKESLFFDHQTPEAVDM
;
A
#
# COMPACT_ATOMS: atom_id res chain seq x y z
N MET A 1 -3.83 -39.00 10.69
CA MET A 1 -3.07 -37.83 11.17
C MET A 1 -1.60 -38.21 11.30
N LYS A 2 -0.76 -37.87 10.31
CA LYS A 2 0.70 -38.07 10.37
C LYS A 2 1.33 -36.78 10.88
N LYS A 3 1.94 -36.82 12.06
CA LYS A 3 2.77 -35.74 12.58
C LYS A 3 4.00 -35.58 11.68
N VAL A 4 4.06 -34.47 10.96
CA VAL A 4 5.31 -34.03 10.30
C VAL A 4 6.21 -33.48 11.38
N LYS A 5 7.21 -34.25 11.79
CA LYS A 5 8.33 -33.77 12.58
C LYS A 5 9.34 -33.15 11.61
N ASN A 6 9.28 -31.87 11.38
CA ASN A 6 10.37 -31.15 10.77
C ASN A 6 11.46 -30.90 11.81
N ARG A 7 12.55 -31.68 11.70
CA ARG A 7 13.84 -31.33 12.32
C ARG A 7 14.48 -30.26 11.43
N ILE A 8 14.35 -29.02 11.83
CA ILE A 8 15.25 -27.96 11.36
C ILE A 8 16.42 -27.94 12.34
N SER A 9 17.51 -28.63 11.99
CA SER A 9 18.80 -28.50 12.63
C SER A 9 19.55 -27.36 11.95
N GLY A 10 19.36 -26.16 12.41
CA GLY A 10 20.11 -24.98 12.04
C GLY A 10 19.86 -23.94 13.12
N SER A 11 20.90 -23.46 13.75
CA SER A 11 20.90 -22.45 14.82
C SER A 11 20.57 -21.06 14.24
N GLY A 12 19.39 -20.91 13.66
CA GLY A 12 18.80 -19.62 13.32
C GLY A 12 17.56 -19.45 14.17
N ILE A 13 17.64 -18.68 15.23
CA ILE A 13 16.47 -18.26 16.01
C ILE A 13 15.70 -17.28 15.13
N ALA A 14 14.70 -17.80 14.40
CA ALA A 14 13.71 -16.93 13.82
C ALA A 14 12.99 -16.21 14.96
N SER A 15 12.91 -14.88 14.91
CA SER A 15 12.22 -14.10 15.93
C SER A 15 10.76 -14.56 16.08
N SER A 16 10.16 -14.36 17.23
CA SER A 16 8.76 -14.70 17.49
C SER A 16 7.82 -14.03 16.49
N ALA A 17 8.21 -12.90 15.93
CA ALA A 17 7.49 -12.17 14.89
C ALA A 17 7.41 -12.94 13.56
N VAL A 18 8.49 -13.58 13.13
CA VAL A 18 8.52 -14.40 11.90
C VAL A 18 7.59 -15.59 12.02
N TRP A 19 7.59 -16.27 13.18
CA TRP A 19 6.66 -17.37 13.42
C TRP A 19 5.20 -16.92 13.41
N ARG A 20 4.89 -15.76 14.00
CA ARG A 20 3.53 -15.21 13.98
C ARG A 20 3.05 -14.90 12.56
N LEU A 21 3.93 -14.37 11.72
CA LEU A 21 3.61 -14.12 10.31
C LEU A 21 3.31 -15.42 9.56
N LEU A 22 4.14 -16.44 9.70
CA LEU A 22 3.97 -17.73 9.04
C LEU A 22 2.69 -18.45 9.49
N TRP A 23 2.40 -18.46 10.78
CA TRP A 23 1.17 -19.05 11.29
C TRP A 23 -0.07 -18.22 10.87
N GLY A 24 0.04 -16.91 10.89
CA GLY A 24 -1.03 -16.01 10.48
C GLY A 24 -1.43 -16.22 9.02
N ILE A 25 -0.48 -16.30 8.10
CA ILE A 25 -0.78 -16.50 6.69
C ILE A 25 -1.38 -17.88 6.42
N GLN A 26 -0.94 -18.93 7.13
CA GLN A 26 -1.53 -20.26 7.01
C GLN A 26 -2.99 -20.27 7.43
N ALA A 27 -3.31 -19.66 8.56
CA ALA A 27 -4.69 -19.54 9.04
C ALA A 27 -5.57 -18.75 8.04
N LEU A 28 -5.05 -17.68 7.45
CA LEU A 28 -5.75 -16.93 6.41
C LEU A 28 -6.00 -17.77 5.15
N GLN A 29 -5.03 -18.59 4.73
CA GLN A 29 -5.21 -19.50 3.61
C GLN A 29 -6.29 -20.55 3.88
N GLU A 30 -6.36 -21.10 5.10
CA GLU A 30 -7.42 -22.03 5.50
C GLU A 30 -8.80 -21.36 5.45
N LEU A 31 -8.93 -20.15 6.01
CA LEU A 31 -10.18 -19.39 5.97
C LEU A 31 -10.61 -19.01 4.55
N TYR A 32 -9.66 -18.72 3.68
CA TYR A 32 -9.92 -18.46 2.26
C TYR A 32 -10.43 -19.72 1.54
N LYS A 33 -9.79 -20.88 1.75
CA LYS A 33 -10.21 -22.17 1.18
C LYS A 33 -11.59 -22.60 1.68
N GLU A 34 -11.92 -22.27 2.92
CA GLU A 34 -13.25 -22.51 3.50
C GLU A 34 -14.31 -21.49 3.01
N GLY A 35 -13.93 -20.51 2.21
CA GLY A 35 -14.84 -19.47 1.73
C GLY A 35 -15.29 -18.45 2.79
N LYS A 36 -14.66 -18.44 3.97
CA LYS A 36 -14.99 -17.52 5.07
C LYS A 36 -14.47 -16.11 4.83
N ILE A 37 -13.38 -15.96 4.05
CA ILE A 37 -12.86 -14.68 3.58
C ILE A 37 -12.73 -14.71 2.07
N ARG A 38 -12.87 -13.55 1.43
CA ARG A 38 -12.85 -13.43 -0.03
C ARG A 38 -11.47 -13.08 -0.60
N ALA A 39 -10.59 -12.55 0.24
CA ALA A 39 -9.24 -12.13 -0.15
C ALA A 39 -8.31 -12.19 1.06
N ILE A 40 -7.03 -12.39 0.78
CA ILE A 40 -5.93 -12.29 1.74
C ILE A 40 -5.15 -11.03 1.40
N GLY A 41 -4.87 -10.19 2.39
CA GLY A 41 -4.03 -9.01 2.24
C GLY A 41 -2.82 -9.06 3.16
N VAL A 42 -1.78 -8.36 2.75
CA VAL A 42 -0.60 -8.07 3.55
C VAL A 42 -0.39 -6.56 3.61
N SER A 43 0.44 -6.08 4.53
CA SER A 43 0.75 -4.66 4.66
C SER A 43 2.25 -4.44 4.80
N ASN A 44 2.77 -3.43 4.09
CA ASN A 44 4.18 -3.05 4.08
C ASN A 44 5.13 -4.19 3.65
N PHE A 45 4.67 -5.03 2.71
CA PHE A 45 5.50 -6.04 2.08
C PHE A 45 6.20 -5.42 0.88
N TYR A 46 7.49 -5.16 1.04
CA TYR A 46 8.35 -4.71 -0.04
C TYR A 46 8.59 -5.83 -1.07
N PRO A 47 9.13 -5.51 -2.26
CA PRO A 47 9.22 -6.47 -3.36
C PRO A 47 9.89 -7.81 -3.03
N ASP A 48 10.92 -7.81 -2.18
CA ASP A 48 11.62 -9.00 -1.70
C ASP A 48 10.73 -9.86 -0.81
N ARG A 49 10.12 -9.27 0.22
CA ARG A 49 9.18 -9.97 1.11
C ARG A 49 7.94 -10.48 0.37
N LEU A 50 7.44 -9.69 -0.59
CA LEU A 50 6.31 -10.13 -1.40
C LEU A 50 6.70 -11.30 -2.31
N ALA A 51 7.92 -11.31 -2.84
CA ALA A 51 8.43 -12.44 -3.63
C ALA A 51 8.52 -13.72 -2.79
N ASP A 52 9.05 -13.64 -1.57
CA ASP A 52 9.12 -14.77 -0.63
C ASP A 52 7.71 -15.26 -0.26
N MET A 53 6.79 -14.31 0.01
CA MET A 53 5.40 -14.65 0.31
C MET A 53 4.76 -15.46 -0.81
N VAL A 54 4.97 -15.06 -2.06
CA VAL A 54 4.45 -15.77 -3.24
C VAL A 54 5.14 -17.11 -3.44
N ALA A 55 6.45 -17.20 -3.18
CA ALA A 55 7.23 -18.43 -3.39
C ALA A 55 6.92 -19.52 -2.37
N PHE A 56 6.63 -19.16 -1.13
CA PHE A 56 6.46 -20.10 -0.02
C PHE A 56 5.02 -20.36 0.39
N ASN A 57 4.03 -19.73 -0.27
CA ASN A 57 2.62 -19.93 0.05
C ASN A 57 1.83 -20.37 -1.19
N GLU A 58 0.81 -21.16 -0.96
CA GLU A 58 -0.06 -21.70 -2.04
C GLU A 58 -0.97 -20.59 -2.60
N ILE A 59 -1.42 -19.68 -1.74
CA ILE A 59 -2.32 -18.59 -2.12
C ILE A 59 -1.54 -17.27 -2.11
N VAL A 60 -1.46 -16.64 -3.28
CA VAL A 60 -0.87 -15.31 -3.43
C VAL A 60 -1.77 -14.29 -2.74
N PRO A 61 -1.23 -13.38 -1.90
CA PRO A 61 -2.02 -12.28 -1.38
C PRO A 61 -2.64 -11.45 -2.51
N GLN A 62 -3.91 -11.15 -2.41
CA GLN A 62 -4.62 -10.35 -3.42
C GLN A 62 -4.39 -8.85 -3.25
N VAL A 63 -4.02 -8.41 -2.04
CA VAL A 63 -3.80 -6.99 -1.71
C VAL A 63 -2.49 -6.84 -0.94
N ASN A 64 -1.76 -5.78 -1.25
CA ASN A 64 -0.67 -5.28 -0.40
C ASN A 64 -0.90 -3.79 -0.12
N GLN A 65 -1.12 -3.47 1.16
CA GLN A 65 -1.36 -2.11 1.62
C GLN A 65 -0.04 -1.46 2.04
N VAL A 66 0.38 -0.42 1.31
CA VAL A 66 1.67 0.26 1.52
C VAL A 66 1.50 1.77 1.58
N GLU A 67 2.43 2.46 2.25
CA GLU A 67 2.48 3.92 2.17
C GLU A 67 2.56 4.36 0.72
N THR A 68 1.60 5.18 0.26
CA THR A 68 1.66 5.73 -1.08
C THR A 68 1.01 7.10 -1.13
N ASN A 69 1.79 8.10 -1.48
CA ASN A 69 1.39 9.49 -1.61
C ASN A 69 2.27 10.18 -2.67
N PRO A 70 2.00 11.43 -3.08
CA PRO A 70 2.79 12.13 -4.10
C PRO A 70 4.29 12.24 -3.82
N LEU A 71 4.72 12.22 -2.55
CA LEU A 71 6.12 12.32 -2.15
C LEU A 71 6.81 10.95 -1.97
N HIS A 72 6.02 9.87 -1.89
CA HIS A 72 6.49 8.50 -1.80
C HIS A 72 5.63 7.59 -2.69
N GLN A 73 5.99 7.52 -3.97
CA GLN A 73 5.08 7.00 -5.01
C GLN A 73 5.13 5.49 -5.22
N GLN A 74 6.15 4.81 -4.72
CA GLN A 74 6.26 3.34 -4.76
C GLN A 74 6.18 2.74 -6.18
N ILE A 75 6.76 3.39 -7.18
CA ILE A 75 6.65 3.00 -8.59
C ILE A 75 7.13 1.56 -8.83
N ASP A 76 8.33 1.21 -8.31
CA ASP A 76 8.92 -0.11 -8.49
C ASP A 76 8.13 -1.19 -7.72
N ALA A 77 7.64 -0.86 -6.53
CA ALA A 77 6.80 -1.75 -5.75
C ALA A 77 5.46 -2.02 -6.46
N GLN A 78 4.83 -0.99 -7.04
CA GLN A 78 3.62 -1.14 -7.83
C GLN A 78 3.86 -2.05 -9.04
N ALA A 79 4.92 -1.81 -9.81
CA ALA A 79 5.26 -2.64 -10.97
C ALA A 79 5.50 -4.11 -10.58
N ASN A 80 6.10 -4.34 -9.41
CA ASN A 80 6.31 -5.68 -8.86
C ASN A 80 4.99 -6.35 -8.46
N MET A 81 4.06 -5.62 -7.82
CA MET A 81 2.73 -6.11 -7.45
C MET A 81 1.89 -6.46 -8.68
N VAL A 82 1.88 -5.60 -9.70
CA VAL A 82 1.16 -5.85 -10.96
C VAL A 82 1.62 -7.15 -11.62
N LYS A 83 2.93 -7.41 -11.69
CA LYS A 83 3.48 -8.68 -12.23
C LYS A 83 3.01 -9.92 -11.48
N ARG A 84 2.58 -9.78 -10.23
CA ARG A 84 2.11 -10.87 -9.37
C ARG A 84 0.59 -10.91 -9.21
N ASN A 85 -0.11 -10.03 -9.91
CA ASN A 85 -1.56 -9.86 -9.77
C ASN A 85 -1.98 -9.52 -8.32
N VAL A 86 -1.20 -8.67 -7.66
CA VAL A 86 -1.45 -8.15 -6.32
C VAL A 86 -1.92 -6.71 -6.43
N GLN A 87 -3.10 -6.41 -5.91
CA GLN A 87 -3.65 -5.06 -5.88
C GLN A 87 -2.91 -4.21 -4.86
N MET A 88 -2.40 -3.07 -5.31
CA MET A 88 -1.82 -2.07 -4.42
C MET A 88 -2.92 -1.25 -3.75
N GLU A 89 -2.80 -1.08 -2.44
CA GLU A 89 -3.66 -0.21 -1.63
C GLU A 89 -2.80 0.82 -0.88
N ALA A 90 -3.18 2.09 -0.97
CA ALA A 90 -2.44 3.20 -0.38
C ALA A 90 -2.96 3.52 1.02
N TRP A 91 -2.14 3.35 2.05
CA TRP A 91 -2.37 4.03 3.32
C TRP A 91 -1.64 5.37 3.32
N ALA A 92 -2.09 6.30 4.18
CA ALA A 92 -1.62 7.69 4.25
C ALA A 92 -1.53 8.39 2.87
N PRO A 93 -2.60 8.37 2.04
CA PRO A 93 -2.58 9.00 0.73
C PRO A 93 -2.26 10.50 0.77
N PHE A 94 -2.52 11.15 1.90
CA PHE A 94 -2.24 12.56 2.16
C PHE A 94 -0.98 12.79 3.01
N GLY A 95 -0.17 11.75 3.29
CA GLY A 95 1.00 11.83 4.16
C GLY A 95 0.70 12.40 5.55
N GLU A 96 -0.55 12.29 6.03
CA GLU A 96 -1.05 12.96 7.25
C GLU A 96 -0.79 14.48 7.28
N GLY A 97 -0.71 15.13 6.12
CA GLY A 97 -0.41 16.53 5.98
C GLY A 97 1.06 16.92 6.18
N ARG A 98 1.93 15.93 6.35
CA ARG A 98 3.38 16.14 6.50
C ARG A 98 3.97 16.79 5.25
N ASN A 99 5.14 17.41 5.40
CA ASN A 99 5.91 18.02 4.32
C ASN A 99 5.09 18.97 3.44
N HIS A 100 4.19 19.71 4.05
CA HIS A 100 3.36 20.71 3.38
C HIS A 100 2.53 20.15 2.22
N MET A 101 2.09 18.89 2.31
CA MET A 101 1.35 18.19 1.25
C MET A 101 0.19 19.02 0.70
N PHE A 102 -0.64 19.58 1.56
CA PHE A 102 -1.83 20.37 1.16
C PHE A 102 -1.51 21.77 0.64
N SER A 103 -0.30 22.27 0.87
CA SER A 103 0.18 23.56 0.35
C SER A 103 1.25 23.42 -0.74
N ASN A 104 1.45 22.20 -1.27
CA ASN A 104 2.38 21.97 -2.36
C ASN A 104 1.94 22.73 -3.62
N PRO A 105 2.79 23.61 -4.20
CA PRO A 105 2.40 24.48 -5.31
C PRO A 105 1.99 23.74 -6.57
N VAL A 106 2.57 22.55 -6.85
CA VAL A 106 2.21 21.75 -8.00
C VAL A 106 0.79 21.19 -7.82
N LEU A 107 0.49 20.63 -6.65
CA LEU A 107 -0.83 20.06 -6.36
C LEU A 107 -1.92 21.15 -6.30
N LEU A 108 -1.60 22.33 -5.76
CA LEU A 108 -2.50 23.47 -5.75
C LEU A 108 -2.84 23.95 -7.17
N ALA A 109 -1.83 24.15 -8.01
CA ALA A 109 -2.04 24.59 -9.40
C ALA A 109 -2.88 23.58 -10.21
N ILE A 110 -2.68 22.29 -10.00
CA ILE A 110 -3.52 21.25 -10.59
C ILE A 110 -4.95 21.33 -10.04
N GLY A 111 -5.11 21.51 -8.74
CA GLY A 111 -6.43 21.67 -8.12
C GLY A 111 -7.21 22.86 -8.67
N GLU A 112 -6.57 24.04 -8.78
CA GLU A 112 -7.16 25.23 -9.40
C GLU A 112 -7.65 24.99 -10.83
N LYS A 113 -6.84 24.30 -11.64
CA LYS A 113 -7.16 23.96 -13.03
C LYS A 113 -8.48 23.18 -13.16
N TYR A 114 -8.81 22.31 -12.21
CA TYR A 114 -9.99 21.46 -12.23
C TYR A 114 -11.11 21.92 -11.26
N GLY A 115 -10.87 22.99 -10.49
CA GLY A 115 -11.80 23.43 -9.43
C GLY A 115 -11.91 22.39 -8.31
N LYS A 116 -10.81 21.68 -8.00
CA LYS A 116 -10.75 20.59 -7.02
C LYS A 116 -9.73 20.88 -5.94
N SER A 117 -9.95 20.32 -4.76
CA SER A 117 -8.98 20.40 -3.67
C SER A 117 -7.75 19.54 -3.92
N VAL A 118 -6.66 19.80 -3.19
CA VAL A 118 -5.44 18.97 -3.22
C VAL A 118 -5.76 17.52 -2.85
N ALA A 119 -6.67 17.29 -1.89
CA ALA A 119 -7.09 15.95 -1.50
C ALA A 119 -7.74 15.21 -2.70
N GLN A 120 -8.64 15.87 -3.42
CA GLN A 120 -9.28 15.29 -4.60
C GLN A 120 -8.27 15.02 -5.72
N VAL A 121 -7.31 15.92 -5.95
CA VAL A 121 -6.21 15.71 -6.91
C VAL A 121 -5.42 14.46 -6.57
N ILE A 122 -5.00 14.30 -5.31
CA ILE A 122 -4.23 13.13 -4.85
C ILE A 122 -5.02 11.85 -5.02
N LEU A 123 -6.28 11.83 -4.61
CA LEU A 123 -7.13 10.65 -4.74
C LEU A 123 -7.37 10.29 -6.21
N ARG A 124 -7.60 11.29 -7.06
CA ARG A 124 -7.75 11.06 -8.49
C ARG A 124 -6.47 10.53 -9.14
N TRP A 125 -5.31 11.04 -8.73
CA TRP A 125 -4.01 10.55 -9.17
C TRP A 125 -3.79 9.08 -8.79
N LEU A 126 -4.12 8.66 -7.56
CA LEU A 126 -4.05 7.27 -7.14
C LEU A 126 -4.99 6.38 -7.96
N MET A 127 -6.24 6.81 -8.15
CA MET A 127 -7.22 6.07 -8.97
C MET A 127 -6.77 5.90 -10.42
N GLN A 128 -6.14 6.92 -11.02
CA GLN A 128 -5.61 6.81 -12.38
C GLN A 128 -4.37 5.92 -12.51
N ARG A 129 -3.77 5.54 -11.39
CA ARG A 129 -2.69 4.56 -11.29
C ARG A 129 -3.20 3.17 -10.90
N ASP A 130 -4.53 2.95 -10.88
CA ASP A 130 -5.14 1.70 -10.40
C ASP A 130 -4.75 1.33 -8.95
N ILE A 131 -4.61 2.34 -8.08
CA ILE A 131 -4.29 2.17 -6.66
C ILE A 131 -5.55 2.46 -5.84
N VAL A 132 -5.94 1.53 -4.99
CA VAL A 132 -7.01 1.74 -4.00
C VAL A 132 -6.52 2.69 -2.92
N ALA A 133 -7.27 3.74 -2.60
CA ALA A 133 -6.87 4.74 -1.61
C ALA A 133 -7.70 4.63 -0.33
N LEU A 134 -7.04 4.58 0.82
CA LEU A 134 -7.68 4.65 2.14
C LEU A 134 -7.51 6.04 2.74
N ALA A 135 -8.54 6.88 2.56
CA ALA A 135 -8.58 8.23 3.08
C ALA A 135 -9.47 8.31 4.33
N LYS A 136 -8.84 8.39 5.50
CA LYS A 136 -9.58 8.51 6.77
C LYS A 136 -10.05 9.94 6.98
N SER A 137 -11.32 10.13 7.33
CA SER A 137 -11.85 11.39 7.85
C SER A 137 -12.89 11.15 8.95
N THR A 138 -12.99 12.10 9.88
CA THR A 138 -14.06 12.15 10.89
C THR A 138 -15.10 13.23 10.54
N HIS A 139 -14.87 13.99 9.46
CA HIS A 139 -15.75 15.07 8.98
C HIS A 139 -16.53 14.59 7.76
N ILE A 140 -17.84 14.62 7.86
CA ILE A 140 -18.73 14.11 6.80
C ILE A 140 -18.56 14.88 5.48
N GLU A 141 -18.30 16.19 5.54
CA GLU A 141 -18.09 16.99 4.33
C GLU A 141 -16.80 16.59 3.59
N ARG A 142 -15.72 16.29 4.32
CA ARG A 142 -14.49 15.76 3.74
C ARG A 142 -14.67 14.36 3.16
N MET A 143 -15.53 13.52 3.77
CA MET A 143 -15.85 12.20 3.21
C MET A 143 -16.57 12.35 1.87
N LYS A 144 -17.53 13.27 1.76
CA LYS A 144 -18.21 13.58 0.50
C LYS A 144 -17.24 14.12 -0.55
N GLU A 145 -16.41 15.08 -0.17
CA GLU A 145 -15.35 15.65 -1.01
C GLU A 145 -14.40 14.58 -1.55
N ASN A 146 -13.93 13.67 -0.68
CA ASN A 146 -13.04 12.58 -1.08
C ASN A 146 -13.69 11.59 -2.08
N LEU A 147 -15.01 11.47 -2.10
CA LEU A 147 -15.74 10.66 -3.07
C LEU A 147 -16.02 11.41 -4.38
N ASP A 148 -15.99 12.75 -4.36
CA ASP A 148 -16.26 13.60 -5.53
C ASP A 148 -15.01 13.77 -6.41
N ILE A 149 -14.54 12.64 -6.97
CA ILE A 149 -13.30 12.57 -7.77
C ILE A 149 -13.49 11.90 -9.13
N PHE A 150 -14.72 11.54 -9.48
CA PHE A 150 -15.00 10.78 -10.70
C PHE A 150 -15.46 11.64 -11.89
N ASP A 151 -15.73 12.93 -11.66
CA ASP A 151 -16.20 13.90 -12.64
C ASP A 151 -15.08 14.59 -13.42
N PHE A 152 -13.81 14.34 -13.07
CA PHE A 152 -12.64 14.90 -13.78
C PHE A 152 -11.54 13.83 -13.97
N LYS A 153 -10.60 14.13 -14.86
CA LYS A 153 -9.44 13.28 -15.14
C LYS A 153 -8.20 14.17 -15.25
N LEU A 154 -7.14 13.80 -14.53
CA LEU A 154 -5.83 14.44 -14.65
C LEU A 154 -5.24 14.16 -16.04
N SER A 155 -4.68 15.17 -16.68
CA SER A 155 -3.97 15.03 -17.95
C SER A 155 -2.64 14.29 -17.76
N GLU A 156 -2.06 13.78 -18.84
CA GLU A 156 -0.72 13.17 -18.81
C GLU A 156 0.34 14.15 -18.28
N GLN A 157 0.20 15.44 -18.61
CA GLN A 157 1.10 16.47 -18.11
C GLN A 157 0.95 16.66 -16.59
N ASP A 158 -0.26 16.63 -16.05
CA ASP A 158 -0.50 16.70 -14.61
C ASP A 158 0.08 15.47 -13.89
N MET A 159 -0.15 14.28 -14.45
CA MET A 159 0.43 13.03 -13.93
C MET A 159 1.97 13.09 -13.93
N ALA A 160 2.58 13.59 -15.01
CA ALA A 160 4.03 13.79 -15.12
C ALA A 160 4.56 14.86 -14.15
N SER A 161 3.77 15.88 -13.85
CA SER A 161 4.13 16.90 -12.85
C SER A 161 4.11 16.34 -11.44
N ILE A 162 3.11 15.53 -11.10
CA ILE A 162 3.03 14.83 -9.81
C ILE A 162 4.17 13.81 -9.69
N SER A 163 4.53 13.10 -10.78
CA SER A 163 5.61 12.10 -10.72
C SER A 163 6.97 12.68 -10.30
N LYS A 164 7.20 13.96 -10.57
CA LYS A 164 8.43 14.68 -10.18
C LYS A 164 8.51 15.00 -8.69
N LEU A 165 7.43 14.84 -7.96
CA LEU A 165 7.39 15.09 -6.51
C LEU A 165 7.93 13.91 -5.68
N ASP A 166 8.20 12.76 -6.31
CA ASP A 166 8.63 11.54 -5.64
C ASP A 166 10.01 11.71 -4.99
N ALA A 167 10.04 11.81 -3.67
CA ALA A 167 11.27 11.86 -2.89
C ALA A 167 11.88 10.45 -2.67
N LYS A 168 11.11 9.39 -2.95
CA LYS A 168 11.47 7.98 -2.72
C LYS A 168 11.78 7.63 -1.26
N GLU A 169 11.31 8.43 -0.35
CA GLU A 169 11.52 8.26 1.10
C GLU A 169 10.17 8.23 1.82
N SER A 170 10.04 7.33 2.78
CA SER A 170 8.86 7.27 3.64
C SER A 170 8.73 8.56 4.46
N LEU A 171 7.51 9.05 4.58
CA LEU A 171 7.20 10.20 5.46
C LEU A 171 7.09 9.78 6.94
N PHE A 172 7.13 8.50 7.24
CA PHE A 172 6.89 7.94 8.57
C PHE A 172 8.13 7.25 9.11
N PHE A 173 8.45 6.07 8.64
CA PHE A 173 9.63 5.28 9.02
C PHE A 173 9.92 4.20 7.98
N ASP A 174 11.13 3.68 7.99
CA ASP A 174 11.52 2.61 7.08
C ASP A 174 11.04 1.26 7.62
N HIS A 175 10.04 0.68 6.95
CA HIS A 175 9.50 -0.64 7.27
C HIS A 175 10.44 -1.80 6.92
N GLN A 176 11.60 -1.56 6.31
CA GLN A 176 12.60 -2.59 5.99
C GLN A 176 13.61 -2.79 7.11
N THR A 177 13.67 -1.88 8.09
CA THR A 177 14.60 -2.00 9.20
C THR A 177 14.20 -3.16 10.13
N PRO A 178 15.17 -3.86 10.73
CA PRO A 178 14.88 -4.91 11.71
C PRO A 178 14.00 -4.43 12.85
N GLU A 179 14.22 -3.21 13.33
CA GLU A 179 13.47 -2.59 14.42
C GLU A 179 11.99 -2.43 14.08
N ALA A 180 11.66 -2.13 12.81
CA ALA A 180 10.27 -2.01 12.35
C ALA A 180 9.57 -3.38 12.28
N VAL A 181 10.31 -4.47 12.19
CA VAL A 181 9.76 -5.84 12.15
C VAL A 181 9.46 -6.36 13.55
N ASP A 182 10.17 -5.87 14.55
CA ASP A 182 10.05 -6.33 15.96
C ASP A 182 8.99 -5.54 16.76
N MET A 183 8.42 -4.47 16.18
CA MET A 183 7.29 -3.73 16.75
C MET A 183 5.96 -4.43 16.50
#